data_6f67a4ff2a8d6e31eb5523575f37d6e3
#
_entry.id   6f67a4ff2a8d6e31eb5523575f37d6e3
#
_cell.length_a   1.000
_cell.length_b   1.000
_cell.length_c   1.000
_cell.angle_alpha   90.00
_cell.angle_beta   90.00
_cell.angle_gamma   90.00
#
_symmetry.space_group_name_H-M   'P 1'
#
loop_
_entity.id
_entity.type
_entity.pdbx_description
1 polymer ?
#
loop_
_entity_poly.entity_id
_entity_poly.type
_entity_poly.pdbx_seq_one_letter_code
_entity_poly.pdbx_strand_id
1 'polypeptide(L)'
;MRITLFSVLVTAFCLSITAPVALSAPPDANPFFAPYGTPFETPPFQRIGPEHYMPAFQKAMEEQKNEVRAITMVRSVPTFENTIVALDRSGRLLQRVSGVFGILRGAITTDQLDSIAVIFTPLLTAHRNDIALNEQLFQRIKAVYDKRATLSLTPEQSMLLDNTYKDFVRGGANLSPADKQRLRVINDELSMLSLKFNQNLLKETNSYRLVVEKKEDLDGLPPDAIDAGAEAARNAKLDGKWVFTLQKPSWIPFLQYAKNRGLRETLYRAYCNRGDNNNAFDNKQISARIAALRVARANLLGYPTHAAYVLEENMAKTPAAVYEFLNRLWEPALQVAQKERDAMQAMINTEAKPFPLASWDWWYYAEKVKKAEYDLDEDALRPYFKMENVRQGAFDVASQLYGLQFLERKDIPTYAGDVQVFEVKGRDGAHIGILYTDYYLRGGKRPGAWMGELRSFGRIGDSVVTPVVYNVGNFSGPAAGKPALLSLDEVETLFHEFGHALSGLLSQRSYDNLGLPRDGIELPSQIMENWALHPDVLRSYARHYATGEPIPDALIQKIVRSGKFNQGFITVEYLAASLLDLDWHTLADTTLRATNAFEQTTFNRIRLMPEIVSRYRSPYFAHIFSGGYSAGY
;
A
#
# COMPACT_ATOMS: atom_id res chain seq x y z
N MET A 1 54.28 43.98 69.51
CA MET A 1 54.04 44.75 68.25
C MET A 1 53.02 43.96 67.43
N ARG A 2 51.82 44.49 67.28
CA ARG A 2 50.63 43.78 66.78
C ARG A 2 50.62 43.77 65.28
N ILE A 3 50.40 42.56 64.66
CA ILE A 3 50.17 42.36 63.27
C ILE A 3 48.69 42.04 63.04
N THR A 4 47.99 42.84 62.25
CA THR A 4 46.56 42.72 61.94
C THR A 4 46.39 41.87 60.68
N LEU A 5 45.66 40.77 60.76
CA LEU A 5 45.23 39.97 59.58
C LEU A 5 43.99 40.59 58.93
N PHE A 6 44.06 40.83 57.67
CA PHE A 6 42.88 41.13 56.81
C PHE A 6 42.36 39.84 56.18
N SER A 7 41.11 39.44 56.51
CA SER A 7 40.39 38.35 55.90
C SER A 7 39.57 38.90 54.75
N VAL A 8 39.84 38.41 53.49
CA VAL A 8 39.01 38.68 52.33
C VAL A 8 37.97 37.54 52.19
N LEU A 9 36.69 37.88 52.34
CA LEU A 9 35.57 36.98 52.10
C LEU A 9 35.27 36.98 50.58
N VAL A 10 35.50 35.84 49.91
CA VAL A 10 35.04 35.61 48.52
C VAL A 10 33.68 34.94 48.61
N THR A 11 32.62 35.66 48.23
CA THR A 11 31.26 35.13 48.12
C THR A 11 31.10 34.50 46.73
N ALA A 12 31.07 33.18 46.63
CA ALA A 12 30.75 32.44 45.42
C ALA A 12 29.23 32.44 45.20
N PHE A 13 28.79 33.10 44.16
CA PHE A 13 27.40 33.07 43.68
C PHE A 13 27.21 31.82 42.83
N CYS A 14 26.63 30.75 43.38
CA CYS A 14 26.18 29.59 42.60
C CYS A 14 24.88 29.94 41.86
N LEU A 15 24.97 30.24 40.57
CA LEU A 15 23.80 30.23 39.70
C LEU A 15 23.37 28.76 39.45
N SER A 16 22.32 28.33 40.13
CA SER A 16 21.63 27.09 39.86
C SER A 16 20.81 27.26 38.59
N ILE A 17 21.29 26.76 37.44
CA ILE A 17 20.51 26.61 36.24
C ILE A 17 19.56 25.44 36.48
N THR A 18 18.34 25.72 36.86
CA THR A 18 17.26 24.74 36.87
C THR A 18 16.83 24.50 35.41
N ALA A 19 17.31 23.40 34.83
CA ALA A 19 16.70 22.87 33.59
C ALA A 19 15.20 22.63 33.85
N PRO A 20 14.30 22.97 32.91
CA PRO A 20 12.90 22.66 33.08
C PRO A 20 12.75 21.14 33.12
N VAL A 21 12.32 20.62 34.25
CA VAL A 21 11.85 19.25 34.40
C VAL A 21 10.64 19.13 33.48
N ALA A 22 10.78 18.37 32.38
CA ALA A 22 9.66 17.97 31.57
C ALA A 22 8.69 17.21 32.49
N LEU A 23 7.56 17.81 32.83
CA LEU A 23 6.47 17.15 33.52
C LEU A 23 6.04 15.97 32.63
N SER A 24 6.41 14.76 33.03
CA SER A 24 5.85 13.55 32.44
C SER A 24 4.34 13.61 32.65
N ALA A 25 3.57 13.53 31.55
CA ALA A 25 2.12 13.43 31.65
C ALA A 25 1.72 12.25 32.53
N PRO A 26 0.61 12.34 33.28
CA PRO A 26 0.16 11.25 34.13
C PRO A 26 0.00 9.97 33.30
N PRO A 27 0.31 8.78 33.86
CA PRO A 27 0.34 7.51 33.13
C PRO A 27 -0.98 7.13 32.47
N ASP A 28 -2.09 7.77 32.78
CA ASP A 28 -3.44 7.50 32.25
C ASP A 28 -3.91 8.47 31.15
N ALA A 29 -3.08 9.41 30.70
CA ALA A 29 -3.48 10.37 29.68
C ALA A 29 -3.32 9.77 28.27
N ASN A 30 -4.42 9.70 27.50
CA ASN A 30 -4.41 9.22 26.13
C ASN A 30 -3.41 10.00 25.26
N PRO A 31 -2.39 9.33 24.66
CA PRO A 31 -1.29 10.00 23.95
C PRO A 31 -1.74 10.83 22.74
N PHE A 32 -2.92 10.57 22.19
CA PHE A 32 -3.45 11.32 21.06
C PHE A 32 -3.94 12.73 21.42
N PHE A 33 -4.18 13.04 22.68
CA PHE A 33 -4.81 14.30 23.11
C PHE A 33 -3.83 15.45 23.40
N ALA A 34 -2.55 15.18 23.30
CA ALA A 34 -1.49 16.17 23.50
C ALA A 34 -0.44 16.06 22.39
N PRO A 35 0.44 17.06 22.21
CA PRO A 35 1.66 16.89 21.43
C PRO A 35 2.41 15.64 21.87
N TYR A 36 2.98 14.92 20.93
CA TYR A 36 3.65 13.65 21.24
C TYR A 36 4.92 13.82 22.07
N GLY A 37 5.60 14.98 21.92
CA GLY A 37 6.85 15.30 22.61
C GLY A 37 8.02 14.42 22.20
N THR A 38 7.89 13.68 21.11
CA THR A 38 8.93 12.90 20.45
C THR A 38 9.64 13.75 19.40
N PRO A 39 10.83 13.36 18.94
CA PRO A 39 11.47 14.06 17.85
C PRO A 39 10.54 14.16 16.62
N PHE A 40 10.43 15.36 16.05
CA PHE A 40 9.56 15.67 14.90
C PHE A 40 8.07 15.37 15.12
N GLU A 41 7.62 15.28 16.36
CA GLU A 41 6.22 14.93 16.67
C GLU A 41 5.78 13.60 16.00
N THR A 42 6.68 12.62 15.94
CA THR A 42 6.38 11.26 15.48
C THR A 42 5.58 10.49 16.53
N PRO A 43 4.74 9.51 16.15
CA PRO A 43 3.92 8.79 17.12
C PRO A 43 4.75 8.05 18.17
N PRO A 44 4.42 8.16 19.47
CA PRO A 44 5.06 7.41 20.55
C PRO A 44 4.49 5.98 20.61
N PHE A 45 4.81 5.15 19.62
CA PHE A 45 4.20 3.82 19.44
C PHE A 45 4.19 2.95 20.71
N GLN A 46 5.25 3.05 21.54
CA GLN A 46 5.35 2.28 22.79
C GLN A 46 4.35 2.72 23.88
N ARG A 47 3.77 3.93 23.73
CA ARG A 47 2.77 4.47 24.66
C ARG A 47 1.34 4.34 24.13
N ILE A 48 1.16 3.91 22.88
CA ILE A 48 -0.16 3.79 22.23
C ILE A 48 -0.61 2.34 22.28
N GLY A 49 -1.58 2.04 23.14
CA GLY A 49 -2.24 0.74 23.23
C GLY A 49 -3.62 0.72 22.56
N PRO A 50 -4.20 -0.48 22.35
CA PRO A 50 -5.54 -0.65 21.77
C PRO A 50 -6.63 0.16 22.50
N GLU A 51 -6.53 0.31 23.83
CA GLU A 51 -7.47 1.04 24.68
C GLU A 51 -7.56 2.54 24.37
N HIS A 52 -6.54 3.10 23.76
CA HIS A 52 -6.48 4.53 23.42
C HIS A 52 -7.30 4.90 22.18
N TYR A 53 -7.56 3.95 21.26
CA TYR A 53 -8.15 4.27 19.96
C TYR A 53 -9.62 4.69 20.05
N MET A 54 -10.47 3.91 20.68
CA MET A 54 -11.92 4.24 20.70
C MET A 54 -12.21 5.59 21.35
N PRO A 55 -11.64 5.94 22.54
CA PRO A 55 -11.79 7.28 23.09
C PRO A 55 -11.23 8.38 22.18
N ALA A 56 -10.09 8.12 21.52
CA ALA A 56 -9.48 9.10 20.62
C ALA A 56 -10.32 9.33 19.35
N PHE A 57 -10.86 8.27 18.75
CA PHE A 57 -11.75 8.39 17.60
C PHE A 57 -13.04 9.13 17.94
N GLN A 58 -13.67 8.82 19.08
CA GLN A 58 -14.89 9.51 19.52
C GLN A 58 -14.65 10.99 19.70
N LYS A 59 -13.59 11.36 20.43
CA LYS A 59 -13.22 12.78 20.61
C LYS A 59 -12.88 13.45 19.29
N ALA A 60 -12.13 12.81 18.43
CA ALA A 60 -11.72 13.38 17.13
C ALA A 60 -12.91 13.65 16.21
N MET A 61 -13.88 12.74 16.16
CA MET A 61 -15.11 12.95 15.41
C MET A 61 -15.98 14.06 16.00
N GLU A 62 -16.05 14.15 17.33
CA GLU A 62 -16.76 15.24 18.03
C GLU A 62 -16.10 16.61 17.74
N GLU A 63 -14.77 16.70 17.82
CA GLU A 63 -14.02 17.91 17.49
C GLU A 63 -14.30 18.34 16.04
N GLN A 64 -14.20 17.43 15.06
CA GLN A 64 -14.47 17.77 13.66
C GLN A 64 -15.93 18.19 13.44
N LYS A 65 -16.91 17.56 14.11
CA LYS A 65 -18.32 18.01 14.07
C LYS A 65 -18.46 19.44 14.61
N ASN A 66 -17.73 19.79 15.66
CA ASN A 66 -17.76 21.14 16.22
C ASN A 66 -17.09 22.16 15.29
N GLU A 67 -15.98 21.81 14.63
CA GLU A 67 -15.31 22.62 13.62
C GLU A 67 -16.26 22.89 12.42
N VAL A 68 -16.92 21.85 11.90
CA VAL A 68 -17.90 21.98 10.83
C VAL A 68 -19.09 22.83 11.28
N ARG A 69 -19.57 22.66 12.51
CA ARG A 69 -20.64 23.49 13.07
C ARG A 69 -20.19 24.95 13.15
N ALA A 70 -18.98 25.22 13.61
CA ALA A 70 -18.44 26.58 13.63
C ALA A 70 -18.44 27.22 12.24
N ILE A 71 -18.05 26.47 11.18
CA ILE A 71 -18.10 26.95 9.79
C ILE A 71 -19.55 27.28 9.40
N THR A 72 -20.51 26.41 9.68
CA THR A 72 -21.91 26.59 9.26
C THR A 72 -22.62 27.72 10.00
N MET A 73 -22.20 28.02 11.24
CA MET A 73 -22.81 29.06 12.07
C MET A 73 -22.19 30.45 11.89
N VAL A 74 -21.13 30.59 11.06
CA VAL A 74 -20.56 31.93 10.75
C VAL A 74 -21.60 32.82 10.06
N ARG A 75 -21.89 33.96 10.70
CA ARG A 75 -22.91 34.93 10.19
C ARG A 75 -22.42 35.78 9.01
N SER A 76 -21.09 35.90 8.85
CA SER A 76 -20.53 36.61 7.70
C SER A 76 -20.73 35.88 6.39
N VAL A 77 -20.68 36.60 5.29
CA VAL A 77 -20.77 36.07 3.93
C VAL A 77 -19.72 34.94 3.77
N PRO A 78 -20.08 33.81 3.13
CA PRO A 78 -19.11 32.78 2.82
C PRO A 78 -17.96 33.29 1.94
N THR A 79 -16.74 33.03 2.38
CA THR A 79 -15.50 33.35 1.67
C THR A 79 -14.65 32.09 1.52
N PHE A 80 -13.63 32.16 0.66
CA PHE A 80 -12.67 31.08 0.50
C PHE A 80 -12.04 30.70 1.84
N GLU A 81 -11.61 31.70 2.64
CA GLU A 81 -10.95 31.43 3.93
C GLU A 81 -11.89 30.87 5.01
N ASN A 82 -13.07 31.50 5.21
CA ASN A 82 -13.96 31.11 6.31
C ASN A 82 -14.83 29.88 6.00
N THR A 83 -14.68 29.29 4.81
CA THR A 83 -15.48 28.13 4.39
C THR A 83 -14.58 27.03 3.83
N ILE A 84 -13.84 27.30 2.75
CA ILE A 84 -13.06 26.26 2.05
C ILE A 84 -11.79 25.90 2.84
N VAL A 85 -10.98 26.89 3.19
CA VAL A 85 -9.75 26.65 3.99
C VAL A 85 -10.10 26.16 5.39
N ALA A 86 -11.17 26.70 6.00
CA ALA A 86 -11.60 26.22 7.31
C ALA A 86 -12.02 24.76 7.30
N LEU A 87 -12.69 24.30 6.21
CA LEU A 87 -13.07 22.90 6.04
C LEU A 87 -11.84 22.01 5.77
N ASP A 88 -10.93 22.42 4.89
CA ASP A 88 -9.69 21.69 4.57
C ASP A 88 -8.83 21.44 5.82
N ARG A 89 -8.83 22.39 6.74
CA ARG A 89 -8.09 22.30 8.01
C ARG A 89 -8.81 21.55 9.12
N SER A 90 -10.06 21.12 8.90
CA SER A 90 -10.86 20.41 9.92
C SER A 90 -10.45 18.93 10.06
N GLY A 91 -10.67 18.37 11.23
CA GLY A 91 -10.49 16.92 11.49
C GLY A 91 -9.03 16.48 11.67
N ARG A 92 -8.11 17.35 12.01
CA ARG A 92 -6.68 17.02 12.19
C ARG A 92 -6.43 15.96 13.25
N LEU A 93 -7.19 15.96 14.35
CA LEU A 93 -7.09 14.91 15.35
C LEU A 93 -7.55 13.55 14.76
N LEU A 94 -8.60 13.53 13.95
CA LEU A 94 -9.08 12.31 13.31
C LEU A 94 -8.05 11.76 12.30
N GLN A 95 -7.39 12.61 11.52
CA GLN A 95 -6.30 12.22 10.64
C GLN A 95 -5.14 11.62 11.44
N ARG A 96 -4.72 12.28 12.53
CA ARG A 96 -3.64 11.83 13.41
C ARG A 96 -3.90 10.43 14.00
N VAL A 97 -5.09 10.18 14.53
CA VAL A 97 -5.48 8.87 15.10
C VAL A 97 -5.61 7.82 14.00
N SER A 98 -6.25 8.18 12.88
CA SER A 98 -6.47 7.26 11.74
C SER A 98 -5.17 6.86 11.08
N GLY A 99 -4.19 7.76 10.94
CA GLY A 99 -2.86 7.45 10.38
C GLY A 99 -2.12 6.39 11.20
N VAL A 100 -2.08 6.56 12.53
CA VAL A 100 -1.43 5.58 13.43
C VAL A 100 -2.20 4.25 13.45
N PHE A 101 -3.53 4.29 13.51
CA PHE A 101 -4.35 3.09 13.46
C PHE A 101 -4.17 2.34 12.15
N GLY A 102 -4.08 3.07 11.03
CA GLY A 102 -3.93 2.51 9.69
C GLY A 102 -2.62 1.74 9.51
N ILE A 103 -1.49 2.32 9.92
CA ILE A 103 -0.18 1.63 9.81
C ILE A 103 -0.15 0.40 10.71
N LEU A 104 -0.57 0.49 11.98
CA LEU A 104 -0.51 -0.64 12.89
C LEU A 104 -1.43 -1.78 12.44
N ARG A 105 -2.63 -1.46 11.97
CA ARG A 105 -3.54 -2.44 11.42
C ARG A 105 -3.03 -3.08 10.11
N GLY A 106 -2.24 -2.36 9.32
CA GLY A 106 -1.60 -2.92 8.11
C GLY A 106 -0.36 -3.76 8.40
N ALA A 107 0.47 -3.31 9.34
CA ALA A 107 1.82 -3.83 9.56
C ALA A 107 1.95 -4.84 10.72
N ILE A 108 1.10 -4.74 11.75
CA ILE A 108 1.13 -5.59 12.95
C ILE A 108 -0.28 -5.88 13.49
N THR A 109 -1.24 -6.19 12.61
CA THR A 109 -2.62 -6.40 13.04
C THR A 109 -2.75 -7.47 14.10
N THR A 110 -3.69 -7.26 15.02
CA THR A 110 -4.08 -8.17 16.09
C THR A 110 -5.59 -8.30 16.13
N ASP A 111 -6.12 -9.34 16.79
CA ASP A 111 -7.57 -9.49 16.98
C ASP A 111 -8.21 -8.29 17.69
N GLN A 112 -7.44 -7.60 18.56
CA GLN A 112 -7.92 -6.39 19.24
C GLN A 112 -8.07 -5.22 18.24
N LEU A 113 -7.06 -4.98 17.39
CA LEU A 113 -7.13 -3.93 16.36
C LEU A 113 -8.23 -4.23 15.32
N ASP A 114 -8.41 -5.51 14.96
CA ASP A 114 -9.51 -5.92 14.09
C ASP A 114 -10.88 -5.69 14.74
N SER A 115 -11.03 -5.97 16.04
CA SER A 115 -12.25 -5.70 16.80
C SER A 115 -12.58 -4.22 16.86
N ILE A 116 -11.57 -3.38 17.10
CA ILE A 116 -11.72 -1.91 17.05
C ILE A 116 -12.16 -1.46 15.66
N ALA A 117 -11.56 -2.02 14.58
CA ALA A 117 -11.93 -1.68 13.21
C ALA A 117 -13.42 -2.00 12.91
N VAL A 118 -13.94 -3.12 13.41
CA VAL A 118 -15.34 -3.50 13.25
C VAL A 118 -16.28 -2.48 13.91
N ILE A 119 -15.94 -1.98 15.08
CA ILE A 119 -16.72 -0.97 15.81
C ILE A 119 -16.57 0.41 15.19
N PHE A 120 -15.34 0.79 14.85
CA PHE A 120 -15.02 2.14 14.37
C PHE A 120 -15.48 2.41 12.94
N THR A 121 -15.41 1.42 12.03
CA THR A 121 -15.71 1.62 10.61
C THR A 121 -17.11 2.20 10.36
N PRO A 122 -18.20 1.67 10.93
CA PRO A 122 -19.53 2.25 10.74
C PRO A 122 -19.64 3.66 11.36
N LEU A 123 -19.01 3.91 12.49
CA LEU A 123 -19.00 5.24 13.11
C LEU A 123 -18.30 6.28 12.22
N LEU A 124 -17.17 5.92 11.64
CA LEU A 124 -16.44 6.77 10.70
C LEU A 124 -17.25 7.03 9.43
N THR A 125 -17.91 5.99 8.90
CA THR A 125 -18.77 6.14 7.71
C THR A 125 -19.94 7.06 7.97
N ALA A 126 -20.64 6.90 9.10
CA ALA A 126 -21.71 7.79 9.52
C ALA A 126 -21.21 9.24 9.69
N HIS A 127 -20.04 9.42 10.32
CA HIS A 127 -19.42 10.73 10.50
C HIS A 127 -19.09 11.42 9.17
N ARG A 128 -18.51 10.69 8.22
CA ARG A 128 -18.22 11.20 6.86
C ARG A 128 -19.50 11.57 6.11
N ASN A 129 -20.53 10.73 6.21
CA ASN A 129 -21.85 11.01 5.65
C ASN A 129 -22.47 12.27 6.26
N ASP A 130 -22.32 12.49 7.59
CA ASP A 130 -22.83 13.68 8.27
C ASP A 130 -22.20 14.98 7.75
N ILE A 131 -20.94 14.95 7.36
CA ILE A 131 -20.24 16.09 6.77
C ILE A 131 -20.60 16.26 5.30
N ALA A 132 -20.45 15.20 4.48
CA ALA A 132 -20.65 15.28 3.03
C ALA A 132 -22.11 15.63 2.63
N LEU A 133 -23.08 15.21 3.45
CA LEU A 133 -24.51 15.44 3.21
C LEU A 133 -25.07 16.64 3.99
N ASN A 134 -24.20 17.43 4.63
CA ASN A 134 -24.62 18.61 5.41
C ASN A 134 -25.07 19.73 4.48
N GLU A 135 -26.37 20.04 4.52
CA GLU A 135 -26.98 21.05 3.65
C GLU A 135 -26.43 22.45 3.88
N GLN A 136 -26.29 22.86 5.15
CA GLN A 136 -25.82 24.21 5.48
C GLN A 136 -24.35 24.42 5.04
N LEU A 137 -23.52 23.40 5.22
CA LEU A 137 -22.12 23.43 4.78
C LEU A 137 -22.06 23.50 3.24
N PHE A 138 -22.85 22.69 2.55
CA PHE A 138 -22.87 22.67 1.10
C PHE A 138 -23.35 24.02 0.51
N GLN A 139 -24.37 24.67 1.10
CA GLN A 139 -24.81 26.00 0.64
C GLN A 139 -23.70 27.04 0.79
N ARG A 140 -22.90 26.98 1.84
CA ARG A 140 -21.75 27.88 2.00
C ARG A 140 -20.67 27.62 0.96
N ILE A 141 -20.32 26.35 0.71
CA ILE A 141 -19.35 25.95 -0.34
C ILE A 141 -19.83 26.43 -1.70
N LYS A 142 -21.10 26.17 -2.03
CA LYS A 142 -21.71 26.60 -3.29
C LYS A 142 -21.69 28.12 -3.46
N ALA A 143 -21.96 28.88 -2.41
CA ALA A 143 -21.94 30.34 -2.46
C ALA A 143 -20.54 30.93 -2.74
N VAL A 144 -19.47 30.24 -2.31
CA VAL A 144 -18.08 30.59 -2.69
C VAL A 144 -17.80 30.17 -4.13
N TYR A 145 -18.18 28.95 -4.50
CA TYR A 145 -17.94 28.38 -5.82
C TYR A 145 -18.65 29.18 -6.94
N ASP A 146 -19.88 29.60 -6.72
CA ASP A 146 -20.64 30.40 -7.70
C ASP A 146 -19.95 31.75 -8.01
N LYS A 147 -19.16 32.27 -7.09
CA LYS A 147 -18.40 33.54 -7.26
C LYS A 147 -16.96 33.31 -7.74
N ARG A 148 -16.52 32.08 -8.01
CA ARG A 148 -15.11 31.73 -8.31
C ARG A 148 -14.48 32.59 -9.40
N ALA A 149 -15.23 32.98 -10.43
CA ALA A 149 -14.74 33.82 -11.52
C ALA A 149 -14.37 35.27 -11.09
N THR A 150 -14.86 35.71 -9.92
CA THR A 150 -14.59 37.05 -9.38
C THR A 150 -13.58 37.04 -8.23
N LEU A 151 -13.13 35.88 -7.81
CA LEU A 151 -12.15 35.71 -6.74
C LEU A 151 -10.72 35.74 -7.32
N SER A 152 -9.83 36.47 -6.65
CA SER A 152 -8.39 36.45 -6.99
C SER A 152 -7.70 35.28 -6.29
N LEU A 153 -7.93 34.07 -6.80
CA LEU A 153 -7.37 32.82 -6.24
C LEU A 153 -6.08 32.44 -6.98
N THR A 154 -5.12 31.86 -6.25
CA THR A 154 -3.98 31.18 -6.87
C THR A 154 -4.44 29.89 -7.57
N PRO A 155 -3.64 29.28 -8.46
CA PRO A 155 -3.98 28.00 -9.07
C PRO A 155 -4.31 26.89 -8.05
N GLU A 156 -3.55 26.76 -6.95
CA GLU A 156 -3.84 25.82 -5.87
C GLU A 156 -5.17 26.10 -5.18
N GLN A 157 -5.44 27.36 -4.89
CA GLN A 157 -6.71 27.78 -4.27
C GLN A 157 -7.92 27.52 -5.17
N SER A 158 -7.78 27.78 -6.47
CA SER A 158 -8.82 27.45 -7.45
C SER A 158 -9.06 25.95 -7.51
N MET A 159 -8.00 25.14 -7.54
CA MET A 159 -8.11 23.70 -7.53
C MET A 159 -8.76 23.17 -6.23
N LEU A 160 -8.37 23.70 -5.07
CA LEU A 160 -8.99 23.33 -3.79
C LEU A 160 -10.50 23.64 -3.80
N LEU A 161 -10.90 24.80 -4.29
CA LEU A 161 -12.31 25.20 -4.38
C LEU A 161 -13.09 24.26 -5.32
N ASP A 162 -12.53 23.98 -6.50
CA ASP A 162 -13.14 23.10 -7.49
C ASP A 162 -13.27 21.66 -6.95
N ASN A 163 -12.21 21.11 -6.35
CA ASN A 163 -12.23 19.79 -5.74
C ASN A 163 -13.26 19.72 -4.61
N THR A 164 -13.24 20.68 -3.68
CA THR A 164 -14.18 20.70 -2.55
C THR A 164 -15.63 20.74 -3.03
N TYR A 165 -15.96 21.58 -4.01
CA TYR A 165 -17.32 21.64 -4.55
C TYR A 165 -17.72 20.34 -5.24
N LYS A 166 -16.86 19.77 -6.08
CA LYS A 166 -17.10 18.50 -6.76
C LYS A 166 -17.27 17.34 -5.78
N ASP A 167 -16.42 17.26 -4.76
CA ASP A 167 -16.50 16.18 -3.73
C ASP A 167 -17.87 16.18 -3.04
N PHE A 168 -18.40 17.36 -2.71
CA PHE A 168 -19.73 17.47 -2.11
C PHE A 168 -20.83 17.08 -3.10
N VAL A 169 -20.79 17.54 -4.35
CA VAL A 169 -21.77 17.19 -5.38
C VAL A 169 -21.74 15.68 -5.64
N ARG A 170 -20.57 15.13 -5.86
CA ARG A 170 -20.35 13.68 -6.09
C ARG A 170 -20.61 12.84 -4.83
N GLY A 171 -20.47 13.44 -3.65
CA GLY A 171 -20.84 12.84 -2.36
C GLY A 171 -22.33 12.83 -2.08
N GLY A 172 -23.17 13.44 -2.95
CA GLY A 172 -24.62 13.43 -2.86
C GLY A 172 -25.25 14.65 -2.17
N ALA A 173 -24.51 15.75 -2.04
CA ALA A 173 -25.03 16.96 -1.37
C ALA A 173 -26.33 17.51 -2.01
N ASN A 174 -26.50 17.33 -3.34
CA ASN A 174 -27.66 17.75 -4.12
C ASN A 174 -28.86 16.79 -4.05
N LEU A 175 -28.73 15.64 -3.41
CA LEU A 175 -29.80 14.65 -3.34
C LEU A 175 -30.96 15.10 -2.45
N SER A 176 -32.15 14.59 -2.73
CA SER A 176 -33.30 14.73 -1.84
C SER A 176 -33.03 14.14 -0.44
N PRO A 177 -33.73 14.58 0.62
CA PRO A 177 -33.56 14.00 1.95
C PRO A 177 -33.76 12.47 1.98
N ALA A 178 -34.72 11.95 1.21
CA ALA A 178 -34.97 10.52 1.09
C ALA A 178 -33.79 9.78 0.43
N ASP A 179 -33.23 10.34 -0.63
CA ASP A 179 -32.10 9.75 -1.35
C ASP A 179 -30.79 9.89 -0.56
N LYS A 180 -30.59 10.96 0.21
CA LYS A 180 -29.50 11.08 1.17
C LYS A 180 -29.55 9.93 2.21
N GLN A 181 -30.74 9.58 2.69
CA GLN A 181 -30.89 8.46 3.61
C GLN A 181 -30.58 7.10 2.94
N ARG A 182 -31.01 6.91 1.70
CA ARG A 182 -30.66 5.69 0.92
C ARG A 182 -29.14 5.60 0.70
N LEU A 183 -28.49 6.72 0.38
CA LEU A 183 -27.03 6.78 0.20
C LEU A 183 -26.29 6.40 1.47
N ARG A 184 -26.75 6.87 2.65
CA ARG A 184 -26.19 6.47 3.95
C ARG A 184 -26.21 4.95 4.14
N VAL A 185 -27.34 4.32 3.91
CA VAL A 185 -27.49 2.85 4.05
C VAL A 185 -26.53 2.11 3.12
N ILE A 186 -26.41 2.57 1.85
CA ILE A 186 -25.49 1.97 0.88
C ILE A 186 -24.03 2.14 1.33
N ASN A 187 -23.63 3.32 1.78
CA ASN A 187 -22.26 3.58 2.23
C ASN A 187 -21.89 2.76 3.47
N ASP A 188 -22.83 2.62 4.43
CA ASP A 188 -22.65 1.82 5.64
C ASP A 188 -22.43 0.34 5.29
N GLU A 189 -23.26 -0.22 4.41
CA GLU A 189 -23.11 -1.61 3.97
C GLU A 189 -21.80 -1.82 3.18
N LEU A 190 -21.46 -0.92 2.25
CA LEU A 190 -20.21 -0.98 1.49
C LEU A 190 -18.98 -0.97 2.40
N SER A 191 -18.97 -0.11 3.42
CA SER A 191 -17.83 -0.01 4.33
C SER A 191 -17.60 -1.29 5.14
N MET A 192 -18.67 -1.91 5.62
CA MET A 192 -18.62 -3.15 6.37
C MET A 192 -18.24 -4.36 5.50
N LEU A 193 -18.78 -4.43 4.28
CA LEU A 193 -18.41 -5.49 3.33
C LEU A 193 -16.96 -5.40 2.90
N SER A 194 -16.44 -4.19 2.64
CA SER A 194 -15.03 -3.97 2.30
C SER A 194 -14.09 -4.37 3.45
N LEU A 195 -14.47 -4.04 4.70
CA LEU A 195 -13.73 -4.46 5.88
C LEU A 195 -13.71 -6.00 6.00
N LYS A 196 -14.86 -6.63 5.88
CA LYS A 196 -15.03 -8.09 5.98
C LYS A 196 -14.25 -8.83 4.89
N PHE A 197 -14.30 -8.32 3.65
CA PHE A 197 -13.54 -8.86 2.52
C PHE A 197 -12.05 -8.96 2.84
N ASN A 198 -11.49 -7.86 3.33
CA ASN A 198 -10.05 -7.79 3.63
C ASN A 198 -9.66 -8.69 4.82
N GLN A 199 -10.48 -8.72 5.87
CA GLN A 199 -10.26 -9.60 7.03
C GLN A 199 -10.31 -11.09 6.63
N ASN A 200 -11.28 -11.48 5.81
CA ASN A 200 -11.39 -12.85 5.30
C ASN A 200 -10.14 -13.24 4.51
N LEU A 201 -9.73 -12.40 3.56
CA LEU A 201 -8.55 -12.67 2.73
C LEU A 201 -7.28 -12.82 3.57
N LEU A 202 -7.06 -11.91 4.54
CA LEU A 202 -5.89 -11.96 5.41
C LEU A 202 -5.87 -13.24 6.27
N LYS A 203 -7.00 -13.58 6.89
CA LYS A 203 -7.13 -14.77 7.75
C LYS A 203 -6.91 -16.05 6.94
N GLU A 204 -7.51 -16.18 5.77
CA GLU A 204 -7.33 -17.35 4.92
C GLU A 204 -5.89 -17.49 4.43
N THR A 205 -5.28 -16.40 3.95
CA THR A 205 -3.87 -16.38 3.52
C THR A 205 -2.93 -16.84 4.65
N ASN A 206 -3.17 -16.38 5.87
CA ASN A 206 -2.31 -16.70 7.02
C ASN A 206 -2.60 -18.07 7.64
N SER A 207 -3.77 -18.65 7.40
CA SER A 207 -4.13 -19.97 7.96
C SER A 207 -3.61 -21.14 7.13
N TYR A 208 -3.34 -20.93 5.83
CA TYR A 208 -2.92 -22.00 4.94
C TYR A 208 -1.46 -22.42 5.17
N ARG A 209 -1.23 -23.74 5.16
CA ARG A 209 0.09 -24.36 5.28
C ARG A 209 0.17 -25.60 4.40
N LEU A 210 1.12 -25.61 3.47
CA LEU A 210 1.57 -26.82 2.81
C LEU A 210 2.66 -27.46 3.69
N VAL A 211 2.38 -28.61 4.30
CA VAL A 211 3.34 -29.36 5.12
C VAL A 211 4.01 -30.39 4.25
N VAL A 212 5.34 -30.29 4.11
CA VAL A 212 6.17 -31.28 3.41
C VAL A 212 6.86 -32.14 4.48
N GLU A 213 6.69 -33.46 4.40
CA GLU A 213 7.20 -34.40 5.39
C GLU A 213 8.45 -35.16 4.91
N LYS A 214 8.60 -35.29 3.60
CA LYS A 214 9.71 -36.05 3.00
C LYS A 214 10.74 -35.12 2.40
N LYS A 215 12.01 -35.39 2.69
CA LYS A 215 13.12 -34.58 2.17
C LYS A 215 13.20 -34.61 0.62
N GLU A 216 12.82 -35.73 0.03
CA GLU A 216 12.82 -35.94 -1.43
C GLU A 216 11.84 -35.01 -2.14
N ASP A 217 10.77 -34.57 -1.46
CA ASP A 217 9.76 -33.64 -2.00
C ASP A 217 10.27 -32.18 -2.06
N LEU A 218 11.42 -31.89 -1.46
CA LEU A 218 12.10 -30.60 -1.51
C LEU A 218 13.09 -30.49 -2.69
N ASP A 219 13.24 -31.58 -3.47
CA ASP A 219 14.21 -31.58 -4.57
C ASP A 219 13.97 -30.43 -5.56
N GLY A 220 15.06 -29.75 -5.89
CA GLY A 220 15.09 -28.57 -6.74
C GLY A 220 14.95 -27.22 -6.01
N LEU A 221 14.47 -27.20 -4.77
CA LEU A 221 14.35 -25.96 -4.01
C LEU A 221 15.73 -25.40 -3.62
N PRO A 222 15.90 -24.06 -3.66
CA PRO A 222 17.09 -23.40 -3.14
C PRO A 222 17.27 -23.67 -1.63
N PRO A 223 18.52 -23.76 -1.13
CA PRO A 223 18.79 -23.96 0.28
C PRO A 223 18.08 -22.96 1.20
N ASP A 224 18.06 -21.68 0.83
CA ASP A 224 17.42 -20.63 1.63
C ASP A 224 15.90 -20.81 1.74
N ALA A 225 15.23 -21.33 0.68
CA ALA A 225 13.82 -21.67 0.72
C ALA A 225 13.53 -22.89 1.61
N ILE A 226 14.44 -23.88 1.62
CA ILE A 226 14.35 -25.06 2.49
C ILE A 226 14.52 -24.64 3.95
N ASP A 227 15.50 -23.80 4.25
CA ASP A 227 15.77 -23.30 5.60
C ASP A 227 14.60 -22.46 6.13
N ALA A 228 14.04 -21.58 5.31
CA ALA A 228 12.84 -20.81 5.64
C ALA A 228 11.63 -21.70 5.90
N GLY A 229 11.45 -22.75 5.10
CA GLY A 229 10.41 -23.76 5.31
C GLY A 229 10.58 -24.53 6.61
N ALA A 230 11.81 -24.89 6.98
CA ALA A 230 12.12 -25.55 8.24
C ALA A 230 11.86 -24.63 9.45
N GLU A 231 12.20 -23.35 9.34
CA GLU A 231 11.92 -22.36 10.37
C GLU A 231 10.41 -22.14 10.54
N ALA A 232 9.67 -22.02 9.44
CA ALA A 232 8.21 -21.92 9.48
C ALA A 232 7.56 -23.16 10.12
N ALA A 233 8.14 -24.34 9.91
CA ALA A 233 7.68 -25.56 10.56
C ALA A 233 7.95 -25.55 12.08
N ARG A 234 9.12 -25.10 12.52
CA ARG A 234 9.44 -24.94 13.96
C ARG A 234 8.45 -23.96 14.63
N ASN A 235 8.20 -22.82 13.98
CA ASN A 235 7.25 -21.82 14.47
C ASN A 235 5.81 -22.37 14.55
N ALA A 236 5.48 -23.34 13.68
CA ALA A 236 4.21 -24.07 13.69
C ALA A 236 4.19 -25.30 14.61
N LYS A 237 5.28 -25.59 15.36
CA LYS A 237 5.46 -26.77 16.20
C LYS A 237 5.38 -28.10 15.42
N LEU A 238 5.95 -28.10 14.21
CA LEU A 238 6.03 -29.25 13.29
C LEU A 238 7.50 -29.60 13.03
N ASP A 239 8.24 -29.85 14.08
CA ASP A 239 9.68 -30.17 14.02
C ASP A 239 9.99 -31.35 13.09
N GLY A 240 11.06 -31.25 12.32
CA GLY A 240 11.47 -32.26 11.35
C GLY A 240 10.70 -32.24 10.03
N LYS A 241 9.78 -31.27 9.82
CA LYS A 241 9.05 -31.05 8.58
C LYS A 241 9.39 -29.67 7.99
N TRP A 242 8.79 -29.36 6.86
CA TRP A 242 8.88 -28.06 6.20
C TRP A 242 7.49 -27.51 5.94
N VAL A 243 7.30 -26.20 6.13
CA VAL A 243 6.03 -25.51 5.91
C VAL A 243 6.20 -24.43 4.87
N PHE A 244 5.36 -24.48 3.84
CA PHE A 244 5.24 -23.41 2.83
C PHE A 244 3.87 -22.77 2.93
N THR A 245 3.83 -21.43 2.81
CA THR A 245 2.63 -20.61 3.00
C THR A 245 2.24 -19.91 1.71
N LEU A 246 1.12 -19.16 1.73
CA LEU A 246 0.68 -18.33 0.58
C LEU A 246 1.33 -16.93 0.57
N GLN A 247 2.31 -16.68 1.42
CA GLN A 247 3.10 -15.45 1.39
C GLN A 247 4.12 -15.49 0.24
N LYS A 248 4.28 -14.35 -0.46
CA LYS A 248 5.08 -14.24 -1.70
C LYS A 248 6.49 -14.86 -1.58
N PRO A 249 7.29 -14.59 -0.52
CA PRO A 249 8.60 -15.18 -0.39
C PRO A 249 8.62 -16.71 -0.18
N SER A 250 7.48 -17.31 0.17
CA SER A 250 7.36 -18.76 0.40
C SER A 250 6.88 -19.50 -0.86
N TRP A 251 5.78 -19.05 -1.49
CA TRP A 251 5.19 -19.82 -2.58
C TRP A 251 5.87 -19.61 -3.94
N ILE A 252 6.44 -18.42 -4.21
CA ILE A 252 7.10 -18.15 -5.50
C ILE A 252 8.32 -19.04 -5.71
N PRO A 253 9.33 -19.09 -4.80
CA PRO A 253 10.46 -19.99 -4.98
C PRO A 253 10.03 -21.46 -5.07
N PHE A 254 8.95 -21.85 -4.36
CA PHE A 254 8.42 -23.19 -4.45
C PHE A 254 7.91 -23.52 -5.85
N LEU A 255 7.16 -22.61 -6.48
CA LEU A 255 6.67 -22.81 -7.85
C LEU A 255 7.79 -22.75 -8.89
N GLN A 256 8.81 -21.93 -8.67
CA GLN A 256 9.93 -21.77 -9.60
C GLN A 256 10.86 -23.00 -9.61
N TYR A 257 11.08 -23.64 -8.46
CA TYR A 257 12.18 -24.58 -8.31
C TYR A 257 11.79 -25.99 -7.86
N ALA A 258 10.68 -26.19 -7.14
CA ALA A 258 10.30 -27.53 -6.66
C ALA A 258 10.05 -28.50 -7.83
N LYS A 259 10.76 -29.62 -7.88
CA LYS A 259 10.55 -30.64 -8.93
C LYS A 259 9.23 -31.39 -8.76
N ASN A 260 8.71 -31.52 -7.54
CA ASN A 260 7.44 -32.19 -7.30
C ASN A 260 6.26 -31.39 -7.85
N ARG A 261 5.80 -31.78 -9.06
CA ARG A 261 4.69 -31.14 -9.79
C ARG A 261 3.39 -31.14 -8.99
N GLY A 262 3.08 -32.22 -8.28
CA GLY A 262 1.84 -32.32 -7.50
C GLY A 262 1.80 -31.33 -6.32
N LEU A 263 2.95 -31.07 -5.69
CA LEU A 263 3.04 -30.08 -4.63
C LEU A 263 2.98 -28.65 -5.20
N ARG A 264 3.57 -28.38 -6.38
CA ARG A 264 3.38 -27.10 -7.08
C ARG A 264 1.89 -26.85 -7.38
N GLU A 265 1.20 -27.85 -7.93
CA GLU A 265 -0.25 -27.77 -8.18
C GLU A 265 -1.04 -27.46 -6.90
N THR A 266 -0.76 -28.21 -5.81
CA THR A 266 -1.44 -28.03 -4.53
C THR A 266 -1.28 -26.61 -3.99
N LEU A 267 -0.06 -26.09 -3.96
CA LEU A 267 0.23 -24.74 -3.45
C LEU A 267 -0.36 -23.66 -4.34
N TYR A 268 -0.24 -23.81 -5.66
CA TYR A 268 -0.78 -22.87 -6.64
C TYR A 268 -2.31 -22.78 -6.58
N ARG A 269 -2.99 -23.93 -6.53
CA ARG A 269 -4.46 -23.97 -6.40
C ARG A 269 -4.92 -23.33 -5.11
N ALA A 270 -4.22 -23.57 -4.01
CA ALA A 270 -4.52 -22.93 -2.73
C ALA A 270 -4.36 -21.40 -2.82
N TYR A 271 -3.34 -20.90 -3.51
CA TYR A 271 -3.15 -19.48 -3.75
C TYR A 271 -4.28 -18.87 -4.60
N CYS A 272 -4.65 -19.51 -5.70
CA CYS A 272 -5.68 -19.04 -6.61
C CYS A 272 -7.12 -19.17 -6.06
N ASN A 273 -7.33 -20.01 -5.05
CA ASN A 273 -8.65 -20.22 -4.43
C ASN A 273 -8.85 -19.44 -3.12
N ARG A 274 -7.98 -18.51 -2.79
CA ARG A 274 -8.19 -17.66 -1.61
C ARG A 274 -9.51 -16.92 -1.72
N GLY A 275 -10.32 -16.96 -0.65
CA GLY A 275 -11.67 -16.38 -0.63
C GLY A 275 -12.71 -17.14 -1.46
N ASP A 276 -12.39 -18.35 -1.99
CA ASP A 276 -13.25 -19.18 -2.86
C ASP A 276 -13.35 -20.64 -2.37
N ASN A 277 -13.23 -20.89 -1.07
CA ASN A 277 -13.19 -22.25 -0.52
C ASN A 277 -14.49 -22.69 0.16
N ASN A 278 -15.60 -21.95 0.03
CA ASN A 278 -16.89 -22.24 0.69
C ASN A 278 -16.77 -22.41 2.22
N ASN A 279 -15.85 -21.68 2.82
CA ASN A 279 -15.59 -21.66 4.26
C ASN A 279 -16.01 -20.32 4.89
N ALA A 280 -15.63 -20.08 6.15
CA ALA A 280 -15.94 -18.85 6.87
C ALA A 280 -15.26 -17.59 6.28
N PHE A 281 -14.29 -17.76 5.40
CA PHE A 281 -13.51 -16.70 4.75
C PHE A 281 -13.90 -16.48 3.29
N ASP A 282 -15.01 -17.08 2.85
CA ASP A 282 -15.47 -16.96 1.47
C ASP A 282 -15.91 -15.53 1.13
N ASN A 283 -15.40 -14.99 0.02
CA ASN A 283 -15.66 -13.62 -0.42
C ASN A 283 -16.56 -13.53 -1.68
N LYS A 284 -17.00 -14.66 -2.24
CA LYS A 284 -17.81 -14.64 -3.47
C LYS A 284 -19.07 -13.80 -3.38
N GLN A 285 -19.84 -14.01 -2.32
CA GLN A 285 -21.09 -13.24 -2.12
C GLN A 285 -20.78 -11.78 -1.75
N ILE A 286 -19.69 -11.55 -1.03
CA ILE A 286 -19.25 -10.19 -0.64
C ILE A 286 -18.90 -9.38 -1.88
N SER A 287 -18.09 -9.91 -2.79
CA SER A 287 -17.70 -9.22 -4.04
C SER A 287 -18.90 -8.90 -4.92
N ALA A 288 -19.81 -9.87 -5.11
CA ALA A 288 -21.04 -9.66 -5.87
C ALA A 288 -21.94 -8.58 -5.24
N ARG A 289 -22.07 -8.58 -3.91
CA ARG A 289 -22.88 -7.58 -3.19
C ARG A 289 -22.25 -6.18 -3.26
N ILE A 290 -20.93 -6.06 -3.12
CA ILE A 290 -20.21 -4.78 -3.27
C ILE A 290 -20.44 -4.22 -4.68
N ALA A 291 -20.32 -5.03 -5.73
CA ALA A 291 -20.57 -4.59 -7.10
C ALA A 291 -22.00 -4.07 -7.29
N ALA A 292 -23.01 -4.80 -6.82
CA ALA A 292 -24.41 -4.39 -6.88
C ALA A 292 -24.70 -3.10 -6.13
N LEU A 293 -24.12 -2.92 -4.93
CA LEU A 293 -24.26 -1.68 -4.16
C LEU A 293 -23.57 -0.49 -4.83
N ARG A 294 -22.45 -0.71 -5.50
CA ARG A 294 -21.76 0.33 -6.28
C ARG A 294 -22.59 0.80 -7.46
N VAL A 295 -23.28 -0.11 -8.15
CA VAL A 295 -24.27 0.27 -9.19
C VAL A 295 -25.40 1.10 -8.56
N ALA A 296 -26.01 0.63 -7.46
CA ALA A 296 -27.08 1.36 -6.77
C ALA A 296 -26.62 2.77 -6.35
N ARG A 297 -25.41 2.90 -5.82
CA ARG A 297 -24.82 4.18 -5.44
C ARG A 297 -24.61 5.09 -6.65
N ALA A 298 -24.01 4.57 -7.72
CA ALA A 298 -23.74 5.35 -8.93
C ALA A 298 -25.05 5.86 -9.54
N ASN A 299 -26.08 5.02 -9.68
CA ASN A 299 -27.38 5.40 -10.22
C ASN A 299 -28.07 6.45 -9.34
N LEU A 300 -27.97 6.33 -8.01
CA LEU A 300 -28.52 7.33 -7.08
C LEU A 300 -27.83 8.69 -7.25
N LEU A 301 -26.54 8.71 -7.59
CA LEU A 301 -25.74 9.92 -7.85
C LEU A 301 -25.85 10.43 -9.30
N GLY A 302 -26.66 9.79 -10.15
CA GLY A 302 -26.91 10.22 -11.53
C GLY A 302 -25.95 9.64 -12.57
N TYR A 303 -25.15 8.64 -12.20
CA TYR A 303 -24.23 7.96 -13.12
C TYR A 303 -24.79 6.61 -13.57
N PRO A 304 -24.61 6.21 -14.86
CA PRO A 304 -25.13 4.96 -15.38
C PRO A 304 -24.44 3.72 -14.77
N THR A 305 -23.18 3.83 -14.40
CA THR A 305 -22.36 2.75 -13.86
C THR A 305 -21.38 3.27 -12.81
N HIS A 306 -20.84 2.37 -11.97
CA HIS A 306 -19.78 2.74 -11.04
C HIS A 306 -18.50 3.18 -11.76
N ALA A 307 -18.14 2.54 -12.88
CA ALA A 307 -16.99 2.94 -13.68
C ALA A 307 -17.15 4.36 -14.25
N ALA A 308 -18.35 4.74 -14.73
CA ALA A 308 -18.59 6.11 -15.17
C ALA A 308 -18.42 7.13 -14.04
N TYR A 309 -18.88 6.78 -12.82
CA TYR A 309 -18.67 7.60 -11.63
C TYR A 309 -17.17 7.78 -11.28
N VAL A 310 -16.39 6.70 -11.27
CA VAL A 310 -14.96 6.77 -10.90
C VAL A 310 -14.16 7.50 -11.97
N LEU A 311 -14.34 7.13 -13.23
CA LEU A 311 -13.50 7.59 -14.34
C LEU A 311 -13.70 9.07 -14.70
N GLU A 312 -14.80 9.69 -14.29
CA GLU A 312 -15.00 11.13 -14.47
C GLU A 312 -13.82 11.96 -13.94
N GLU A 313 -13.23 11.55 -12.81
CA GLU A 313 -12.10 12.23 -12.19
C GLU A 313 -10.73 11.72 -12.67
N ASN A 314 -10.69 10.60 -13.42
CA ASN A 314 -9.47 10.01 -13.95
C ASN A 314 -9.14 10.59 -15.35
N MET A 315 -7.90 10.37 -15.84
CA MET A 315 -7.46 10.88 -17.15
C MET A 315 -8.22 10.26 -18.31
N ALA A 316 -8.61 8.99 -18.23
CA ALA A 316 -9.36 8.29 -19.28
C ALA A 316 -10.81 8.78 -19.43
N LYS A 317 -11.41 9.40 -18.41
CA LYS A 317 -12.73 10.01 -18.40
C LYS A 317 -13.93 9.07 -18.60
N THR A 318 -13.82 8.02 -19.39
CA THR A 318 -14.94 7.15 -19.76
C THR A 318 -14.56 5.67 -19.74
N PRO A 319 -15.50 4.75 -19.41
CA PRO A 319 -15.26 3.31 -19.54
C PRO A 319 -14.87 2.87 -20.95
N ALA A 320 -15.45 3.51 -21.99
CA ALA A 320 -15.13 3.18 -23.38
C ALA A 320 -13.66 3.45 -23.71
N ALA A 321 -13.09 4.58 -23.26
CA ALA A 321 -11.67 4.88 -23.45
C ALA A 321 -10.76 3.87 -22.75
N VAL A 322 -11.15 3.40 -21.55
CA VAL A 322 -10.39 2.38 -20.83
C VAL A 322 -10.45 1.03 -21.57
N TYR A 323 -11.61 0.59 -22.02
CA TYR A 323 -11.72 -0.65 -22.82
C TYR A 323 -10.90 -0.58 -24.11
N GLU A 324 -10.94 0.54 -24.84
CA GLU A 324 -10.13 0.75 -26.03
C GLU A 324 -8.64 0.63 -25.72
N PHE A 325 -8.18 1.29 -24.66
CA PHE A 325 -6.79 1.24 -24.24
C PHE A 325 -6.34 -0.18 -23.86
N LEU A 326 -7.09 -0.87 -22.99
CA LEU A 326 -6.76 -2.22 -22.54
C LEU A 326 -6.81 -3.25 -23.69
N ASN A 327 -7.82 -3.18 -24.56
CA ASN A 327 -7.94 -4.10 -25.70
C ASN A 327 -6.83 -3.90 -26.74
N ARG A 328 -6.34 -2.66 -26.93
CA ARG A 328 -5.20 -2.38 -27.81
C ARG A 328 -3.91 -3.06 -27.33
N LEU A 329 -3.75 -3.25 -26.02
CA LEU A 329 -2.61 -3.96 -25.42
C LEU A 329 -2.84 -5.48 -25.36
N TRP A 330 -4.09 -5.93 -25.25
CA TRP A 330 -4.46 -7.32 -24.99
C TRP A 330 -3.99 -8.27 -26.10
N GLU A 331 -4.34 -8.01 -27.35
CA GLU A 331 -4.01 -8.91 -28.46
C GLU A 331 -2.50 -9.09 -28.68
N PRO A 332 -1.66 -8.04 -28.70
CA PRO A 332 -0.22 -8.20 -28.77
C PRO A 332 0.36 -8.98 -27.57
N ALA A 333 -0.11 -8.71 -26.35
CA ALA A 333 0.33 -9.40 -25.16
C ALA A 333 -0.01 -10.89 -25.19
N LEU A 334 -1.22 -11.24 -25.63
CA LEU A 334 -1.67 -12.62 -25.75
C LEU A 334 -0.82 -13.40 -26.78
N GLN A 335 -0.45 -12.78 -27.91
CA GLN A 335 0.43 -13.40 -28.91
C GLN A 335 1.83 -13.68 -28.35
N VAL A 336 2.37 -12.78 -27.51
CA VAL A 336 3.67 -13.00 -26.86
C VAL A 336 3.56 -14.12 -25.83
N ALA A 337 2.53 -14.10 -24.97
CA ALA A 337 2.28 -15.15 -23.99
C ALA A 337 2.11 -16.55 -24.62
N GLN A 338 1.48 -16.64 -25.81
CA GLN A 338 1.37 -17.89 -26.57
C GLN A 338 2.75 -18.40 -27.02
N LYS A 339 3.65 -17.53 -27.47
CA LYS A 339 5.03 -17.92 -27.82
C LYS A 339 5.81 -18.38 -26.60
N GLU A 340 5.66 -17.70 -25.47
CA GLU A 340 6.27 -18.09 -24.20
C GLU A 340 5.77 -19.48 -23.74
N ARG A 341 4.45 -19.72 -23.81
CA ARG A 341 3.86 -21.04 -23.58
C ARG A 341 4.44 -22.10 -24.50
N ASP A 342 4.54 -21.83 -25.79
CA ASP A 342 5.03 -22.79 -26.80
C ASP A 342 6.50 -23.16 -26.53
N ALA A 343 7.33 -22.21 -26.13
CA ALA A 343 8.71 -22.47 -25.74
C ALA A 343 8.79 -23.40 -24.50
N MET A 344 7.96 -23.17 -23.48
CA MET A 344 7.87 -24.04 -22.31
C MET A 344 7.32 -25.42 -22.66
N GLN A 345 6.28 -25.51 -23.49
CA GLN A 345 5.73 -26.80 -23.94
C GLN A 345 6.75 -27.58 -24.77
N ALA A 346 7.54 -26.92 -25.63
CA ALA A 346 8.62 -27.58 -26.34
C ALA A 346 9.65 -28.19 -25.40
N MET A 347 9.99 -27.51 -24.33
CA MET A 347 10.89 -28.06 -23.29
C MET A 347 10.27 -29.28 -22.60
N ILE A 348 8.99 -29.23 -22.22
CA ILE A 348 8.28 -30.36 -21.62
C ILE A 348 8.26 -31.57 -22.57
N ASN A 349 8.11 -31.35 -23.88
CA ASN A 349 8.08 -32.42 -24.89
C ASN A 349 9.40 -33.17 -25.02
N THR A 350 10.49 -32.65 -24.49
CA THR A 350 11.79 -33.34 -24.40
C THR A 350 11.94 -34.23 -23.16
N GLU A 351 11.02 -34.14 -22.23
CA GLU A 351 11.07 -34.96 -20.99
C GLU A 351 10.66 -36.41 -21.23
N ALA A 352 11.09 -37.31 -20.37
CA ALA A 352 10.80 -38.75 -20.51
C ALA A 352 9.28 -39.08 -20.48
N LYS A 353 8.49 -38.22 -19.84
CA LYS A 353 7.02 -38.30 -19.76
C LYS A 353 6.41 -36.93 -20.04
N PRO A 354 6.24 -36.55 -21.31
CA PRO A 354 5.65 -35.26 -21.65
C PRO A 354 4.20 -35.15 -21.17
N PHE A 355 3.79 -33.91 -20.85
CA PHE A 355 2.42 -33.56 -20.43
C PHE A 355 2.06 -32.16 -20.95
N PRO A 356 0.77 -31.81 -21.02
CA PRO A 356 0.35 -30.44 -21.32
C PRO A 356 0.76 -29.48 -20.21
N LEU A 357 1.32 -28.33 -20.57
CA LEU A 357 1.63 -27.25 -19.63
C LEU A 357 0.33 -26.80 -18.94
N ALA A 358 0.37 -26.71 -17.61
CA ALA A 358 -0.71 -26.17 -16.82
C ALA A 358 -0.25 -24.88 -16.12
N SER A 359 -1.21 -24.10 -15.57
CA SER A 359 -0.90 -22.81 -14.94
C SER A 359 0.08 -22.91 -13.77
N TRP A 360 0.07 -24.01 -13.01
CA TRP A 360 1.02 -24.27 -11.91
C TRP A 360 2.42 -24.71 -12.38
N ASP A 361 2.59 -24.96 -13.69
CA ASP A 361 3.87 -25.30 -14.28
C ASP A 361 4.58 -24.09 -14.86
N TRP A 362 3.86 -22.96 -15.09
CA TRP A 362 4.39 -21.79 -15.77
C TRP A 362 5.67 -21.27 -15.12
N TRP A 363 5.64 -21.03 -13.82
CA TRP A 363 6.78 -20.51 -13.06
C TRP A 363 8.01 -21.40 -13.16
N TYR A 364 7.81 -22.73 -13.08
CA TYR A 364 8.89 -23.71 -13.12
C TYR A 364 9.56 -23.78 -14.51
N TYR A 365 8.76 -23.84 -15.56
CA TYR A 365 9.30 -23.91 -16.91
C TYR A 365 9.77 -22.54 -17.42
N ALA A 366 9.20 -21.44 -16.99
CA ALA A 366 9.72 -20.11 -17.27
C ALA A 366 11.16 -19.95 -16.75
N GLU A 367 11.47 -20.39 -15.51
CA GLU A 367 12.84 -20.36 -15.00
C GLU A 367 13.80 -21.25 -15.81
N LYS A 368 13.35 -22.40 -16.26
CA LYS A 368 14.17 -23.27 -17.13
C LYS A 368 14.45 -22.64 -18.50
N VAL A 369 13.46 -22.03 -19.11
CA VAL A 369 13.62 -21.31 -20.38
C VAL A 369 14.55 -20.09 -20.19
N LYS A 370 14.35 -19.31 -19.13
CA LYS A 370 15.19 -18.17 -18.78
C LYS A 370 16.66 -18.58 -18.63
N LYS A 371 16.91 -19.69 -17.92
CA LYS A 371 18.26 -20.24 -17.78
C LYS A 371 18.85 -20.71 -19.11
N ALA A 372 18.04 -21.35 -19.95
CA ALA A 372 18.51 -21.85 -21.26
C ALA A 372 18.81 -20.73 -22.25
N GLU A 373 17.98 -19.67 -22.29
CA GLU A 373 18.11 -18.59 -23.30
C GLU A 373 19.08 -17.48 -22.86
N TYR A 374 19.10 -17.15 -21.55
CA TYR A 374 19.86 -16.00 -21.04
C TYR A 374 21.04 -16.42 -20.15
N ASP A 375 21.16 -17.72 -19.85
CA ASP A 375 22.18 -18.25 -18.89
C ASP A 375 22.10 -17.46 -17.55
N LEU A 376 20.89 -17.10 -17.15
CA LEU A 376 20.61 -16.35 -15.92
C LEU A 376 19.94 -17.28 -14.92
N ASP A 377 20.56 -17.35 -13.73
CA ASP A 377 20.04 -18.06 -12.57
C ASP A 377 19.81 -17.03 -11.47
N GLU A 378 18.58 -16.92 -10.99
CA GLU A 378 18.23 -15.94 -9.97
C GLU A 378 18.95 -16.19 -8.64
N ASP A 379 19.22 -17.46 -8.32
CA ASP A 379 20.00 -17.83 -7.12
C ASP A 379 21.45 -17.32 -7.19
N ALA A 380 22.01 -17.20 -8.39
CA ALA A 380 23.33 -16.61 -8.58
C ALA A 380 23.35 -15.09 -8.40
N LEU A 381 22.20 -14.44 -8.49
CA LEU A 381 22.04 -12.99 -8.35
C LEU A 381 21.82 -12.56 -6.90
N ARG A 382 21.03 -13.32 -6.13
CA ARG A 382 20.65 -12.98 -4.74
C ARG A 382 21.83 -12.58 -3.86
N PRO A 383 23.02 -13.21 -3.92
CA PRO A 383 24.18 -12.81 -3.11
C PRO A 383 24.63 -11.35 -3.28
N TYR A 384 24.28 -10.69 -4.38
CA TYR A 384 24.62 -9.30 -4.66
C TYR A 384 23.57 -8.31 -4.16
N PHE A 385 22.35 -8.77 -3.81
CA PHE A 385 21.24 -7.92 -3.44
C PHE A 385 20.93 -8.00 -1.94
N LYS A 386 21.96 -7.70 -1.12
CA LYS A 386 21.75 -7.48 0.31
C LYS A 386 20.79 -6.29 0.52
N MET A 387 19.73 -6.48 1.32
CA MET A 387 18.64 -5.49 1.49
C MET A 387 19.16 -4.09 1.84
N GLU A 388 20.14 -3.99 2.76
CA GLU A 388 20.70 -2.70 3.15
C GLU A 388 21.43 -2.01 2.00
N ASN A 389 22.12 -2.78 1.13
CA ASN A 389 22.78 -2.23 -0.05
C ASN A 389 21.78 -1.74 -1.09
N VAL A 390 20.69 -2.50 -1.31
CA VAL A 390 19.62 -2.12 -2.23
C VAL A 390 18.94 -0.84 -1.76
N ARG A 391 18.60 -0.74 -0.47
CA ARG A 391 18.05 0.49 0.11
C ARG A 391 19.02 1.67 -0.03
N GLN A 392 20.31 1.46 0.26
CA GLN A 392 21.31 2.51 0.08
C GLN A 392 21.40 2.95 -1.38
N GLY A 393 21.31 2.02 -2.33
CA GLY A 393 21.26 2.32 -3.76
C GLY A 393 20.07 3.21 -4.13
N ALA A 394 18.89 2.94 -3.58
CA ALA A 394 17.73 3.79 -3.77
C ALA A 394 17.94 5.20 -3.16
N PHE A 395 18.55 5.29 -1.98
CA PHE A 395 18.91 6.56 -1.36
C PHE A 395 19.95 7.35 -2.18
N ASP A 396 20.96 6.67 -2.72
CA ASP A 396 21.99 7.28 -3.56
C ASP A 396 21.40 7.84 -4.86
N VAL A 397 20.44 7.13 -5.48
CA VAL A 397 19.70 7.63 -6.65
C VAL A 397 18.91 8.90 -6.28
N ALA A 398 18.19 8.91 -5.16
CA ALA A 398 17.45 10.09 -4.71
C ALA A 398 18.40 11.24 -4.36
N SER A 399 19.58 10.94 -3.81
CA SER A 399 20.62 11.94 -3.55
C SER A 399 21.14 12.59 -4.84
N GLN A 400 21.35 11.79 -5.88
CA GLN A 400 21.80 12.30 -7.18
C GLN A 400 20.71 13.10 -7.90
N LEU A 401 19.47 12.61 -7.92
CA LEU A 401 18.37 13.25 -8.63
C LEU A 401 17.86 14.51 -7.93
N TYR A 402 17.71 14.46 -6.60
CA TYR A 402 17.01 15.50 -5.84
C TYR A 402 17.88 16.18 -4.78
N GLY A 403 19.12 15.73 -4.57
CA GLY A 403 20.02 16.29 -3.56
C GLY A 403 19.63 15.90 -2.12
N LEU A 404 18.92 14.79 -1.94
CA LEU A 404 18.46 14.35 -0.63
C LEU A 404 19.57 13.65 0.17
N GLN A 405 19.48 13.77 1.49
CA GLN A 405 20.32 13.08 2.46
C GLN A 405 19.44 12.28 3.40
N PHE A 406 19.82 11.04 3.70
CA PHE A 406 19.07 10.12 4.58
C PHE A 406 19.92 9.79 5.81
N LEU A 407 19.50 10.26 6.98
CA LEU A 407 20.23 10.10 8.24
C LEU A 407 19.43 9.18 9.16
N GLU A 408 19.98 8.00 9.48
CA GLU A 408 19.32 7.07 10.39
C GLU A 408 19.12 7.70 11.79
N ARG A 409 17.92 7.55 12.35
CA ARG A 409 17.50 8.09 13.64
C ARG A 409 17.05 6.97 14.56
N LYS A 410 17.88 6.67 15.57
CA LYS A 410 17.59 5.63 16.59
C LYS A 410 16.84 6.16 17.80
N ASP A 411 16.70 7.46 17.89
CA ASP A 411 15.97 8.17 18.95
C ASP A 411 14.48 8.37 18.66
N ILE A 412 14.04 8.01 17.45
CA ILE A 412 12.62 8.07 17.04
C ILE A 412 11.94 6.74 17.34
N PRO A 413 10.77 6.75 18.02
CA PRO A 413 10.02 5.53 18.35
C PRO A 413 9.58 4.75 17.11
N THR A 414 9.69 3.40 17.17
CA THR A 414 9.20 2.48 16.11
C THR A 414 8.11 1.58 16.67
N TYR A 415 7.29 1.00 15.79
CA TYR A 415 6.21 0.08 16.16
C TYR A 415 6.61 -1.40 16.11
N ALA A 416 7.77 -1.73 15.53
CA ALA A 416 8.37 -3.06 15.52
C ALA A 416 9.89 -2.94 15.55
N GLY A 417 10.58 -3.98 16.03
CA GLY A 417 12.02 -3.93 16.29
C GLY A 417 12.91 -3.91 15.03
N ASP A 418 12.36 -4.32 13.90
CA ASP A 418 13.02 -4.34 12.59
C ASP A 418 12.72 -3.10 11.73
N VAL A 419 11.90 -2.17 12.22
CA VAL A 419 11.60 -0.90 11.55
C VAL A 419 12.76 0.08 11.75
N GLN A 420 13.23 0.67 10.67
CA GLN A 420 14.26 1.71 10.71
C GLN A 420 13.67 3.07 10.32
N VAL A 421 14.22 4.14 10.89
CA VAL A 421 13.74 5.50 10.67
C VAL A 421 14.86 6.38 10.16
N PHE A 422 14.56 7.20 9.15
CA PHE A 422 15.49 8.12 8.55
C PHE A 422 14.93 9.54 8.56
N GLU A 423 15.75 10.50 9.00
CA GLU A 423 15.53 11.92 8.75
C GLU A 423 15.99 12.23 7.32
N VAL A 424 15.09 12.80 6.53
CA VAL A 424 15.37 13.22 5.15
C VAL A 424 15.65 14.71 5.16
N LYS A 425 16.81 15.09 4.61
CA LYS A 425 17.26 16.48 4.48
C LYS A 425 17.52 16.84 3.03
N GLY A 426 17.39 18.12 2.71
CA GLY A 426 17.78 18.69 1.44
C GLY A 426 19.29 18.87 1.34
N ARG A 427 19.74 19.28 0.15
CA ARG A 427 21.17 19.57 -0.12
C ARG A 427 21.76 20.64 0.80
N ASP A 428 20.94 21.58 1.21
CA ASP A 428 21.28 22.67 2.15
C ASP A 428 21.24 22.25 3.62
N GLY A 429 20.93 20.99 3.91
CA GLY A 429 20.78 20.43 5.25
C GLY A 429 19.42 20.73 5.92
N ALA A 430 18.49 21.41 5.22
CA ALA A 430 17.16 21.68 5.74
C ALA A 430 16.37 20.36 5.91
N HIS A 431 15.61 20.26 7.00
CA HIS A 431 14.75 19.12 7.28
C HIS A 431 13.57 19.09 6.29
N ILE A 432 13.39 17.97 5.56
CA ILE A 432 12.28 17.75 4.63
C ILE A 432 11.20 16.90 5.28
N GLY A 433 11.54 15.79 5.92
CA GLY A 433 10.57 14.89 6.52
C GLY A 433 11.21 13.67 7.19
N ILE A 434 10.37 12.75 7.64
CA ILE A 434 10.76 11.49 8.27
C ILE A 434 10.28 10.32 7.41
N LEU A 435 11.15 9.34 7.20
CA LEU A 435 10.86 8.10 6.48
C LEU A 435 11.01 6.89 7.42
N TYR A 436 9.93 6.16 7.64
CA TYR A 436 9.97 4.83 8.25
C TYR A 436 10.10 3.76 7.16
N THR A 437 10.98 2.79 7.36
CA THR A 437 11.15 1.64 6.47
C THR A 437 10.86 0.35 7.23
N ASP A 438 9.88 -0.42 6.74
CA ASP A 438 9.38 -1.64 7.34
C ASP A 438 9.32 -2.74 6.27
N TYR A 439 10.44 -3.39 6.01
CA TYR A 439 10.61 -4.19 4.80
C TYR A 439 10.38 -5.69 4.98
N TYR A 440 10.55 -6.24 6.18
CA TYR A 440 10.51 -7.70 6.37
C TYR A 440 9.11 -8.25 6.62
N LEU A 441 8.88 -9.45 6.09
CA LEU A 441 7.67 -10.21 6.35
C LEU A 441 7.55 -10.57 7.84
N ARG A 442 6.34 -10.43 8.40
CA ARG A 442 5.99 -10.94 9.73
C ARG A 442 4.52 -11.32 9.84
N GLY A 443 4.18 -12.13 10.85
CA GLY A 443 2.79 -12.45 11.16
C GLY A 443 1.96 -11.20 11.46
N GLY A 444 0.72 -11.16 10.99
CA GLY A 444 -0.18 -10.01 11.15
C GLY A 444 0.07 -8.85 10.18
N LYS A 445 1.07 -8.93 9.31
CA LYS A 445 1.32 -7.95 8.27
C LYS A 445 0.48 -8.25 7.03
N ARG A 446 -0.17 -7.23 6.46
CA ARG A 446 -0.92 -7.34 5.22
C ARG A 446 0.00 -7.72 4.06
N PRO A 447 -0.40 -8.63 3.16
CA PRO A 447 0.38 -8.98 1.98
C PRO A 447 0.57 -7.80 1.03
N GLY A 448 1.63 -7.85 0.21
CA GLY A 448 2.01 -6.80 -0.74
C GLY A 448 2.97 -5.79 -0.15
N ALA A 449 3.18 -4.69 -0.86
CA ALA A 449 3.96 -3.56 -0.41
C ALA A 449 3.11 -2.30 -0.54
N TRP A 450 3.43 -1.26 0.22
CA TRP A 450 2.72 0.01 0.17
C TRP A 450 3.49 1.13 0.85
N MET A 451 3.19 2.34 0.44
CA MET A 451 3.53 3.58 1.14
C MET A 451 2.29 4.15 1.84
N GLY A 452 2.50 4.91 2.89
CA GLY A 452 1.48 5.73 3.52
C GLY A 452 2.08 6.87 4.34
N GLU A 453 1.20 7.73 4.85
CA GLU A 453 1.57 8.92 5.61
C GLU A 453 1.00 8.84 7.03
N LEU A 454 1.86 9.06 8.03
CA LEU A 454 1.44 9.33 9.40
C LEU A 454 1.07 10.81 9.57
N ARG A 455 1.67 11.65 8.75
CA ARG A 455 1.42 13.07 8.64
C ARG A 455 1.83 13.54 7.23
N SER A 456 0.93 14.24 6.55
CA SER A 456 1.20 14.89 5.26
C SER A 456 1.94 16.21 5.46
N PHE A 457 2.59 16.70 4.40
CA PHE A 457 3.05 18.09 4.36
C PHE A 457 1.85 19.05 4.50
N GLY A 458 2.04 20.16 5.21
CA GLY A 458 1.00 21.16 5.33
C GLY A 458 1.53 22.48 5.88
N ARG A 459 0.64 23.47 5.96
CA ARG A 459 0.92 24.78 6.57
C ARG A 459 -0.12 25.11 7.63
N ILE A 460 0.35 25.57 8.79
CA ILE A 460 -0.49 26.08 9.88
C ILE A 460 -0.06 27.52 10.15
N GLY A 461 -0.80 28.50 9.59
CA GLY A 461 -0.32 29.88 9.53
C GLY A 461 0.98 29.94 8.71
N ASP A 462 2.02 30.54 9.29
CA ASP A 462 3.36 30.62 8.67
C ASP A 462 4.25 29.39 8.94
N SER A 463 3.80 28.49 9.80
CA SER A 463 4.57 27.31 10.19
C SER A 463 4.40 26.18 9.16
N VAL A 464 5.52 25.60 8.73
CA VAL A 464 5.57 24.41 7.88
C VAL A 464 5.45 23.17 8.76
N VAL A 465 4.55 22.25 8.38
CA VAL A 465 4.41 20.92 8.96
C VAL A 465 5.05 19.94 7.98
N THR A 466 6.15 19.32 8.38
CA THR A 466 6.89 18.38 7.53
C THR A 466 6.25 16.99 7.51
N PRO A 467 6.31 16.25 6.41
CA PRO A 467 5.69 14.94 6.29
C PRO A 467 6.40 13.87 7.13
N VAL A 468 5.63 12.89 7.56
CA VAL A 468 6.11 11.64 8.16
C VAL A 468 5.52 10.50 7.36
N VAL A 469 6.33 9.86 6.54
CA VAL A 469 5.91 8.80 5.63
C VAL A 469 6.47 7.45 6.06
N TYR A 470 5.85 6.38 5.59
CA TYR A 470 6.32 5.02 5.82
C TYR A 470 6.26 4.20 4.54
N ASN A 471 7.28 3.36 4.35
CA ASN A 471 7.37 2.32 3.33
C ASN A 471 7.27 0.95 3.99
N VAL A 472 6.40 0.11 3.49
CA VAL A 472 6.20 -1.25 4.00
C VAL A 472 6.36 -2.26 2.87
N GLY A 473 7.22 -3.25 3.08
CA GLY A 473 7.40 -4.41 2.20
C GLY A 473 7.05 -5.72 2.91
N ASN A 474 7.18 -6.81 2.19
CA ASN A 474 7.09 -8.18 2.70
C ASN A 474 8.23 -9.02 2.13
N PHE A 475 9.46 -8.48 2.22
CA PHE A 475 10.66 -9.13 1.70
C PHE A 475 11.13 -10.26 2.61
N SER A 476 11.92 -11.16 2.02
CA SER A 476 12.59 -12.23 2.75
C SER A 476 13.50 -11.64 3.83
N GLY A 477 13.32 -12.05 5.07
CA GLY A 477 14.17 -11.60 6.19
C GLY A 477 15.50 -12.34 6.25
N PRO A 478 16.41 -11.93 7.16
CA PRO A 478 17.65 -12.64 7.41
C PRO A 478 17.36 -14.06 7.94
N ALA A 479 18.10 -15.06 7.48
CA ALA A 479 17.95 -16.46 7.90
C ALA A 479 19.29 -17.15 8.08
N ALA A 480 19.37 -18.09 9.05
CA ALA A 480 20.51 -18.98 9.25
C ALA A 480 21.89 -18.30 9.25
N GLY A 481 22.01 -17.11 9.86
CA GLY A 481 23.29 -16.37 9.95
C GLY A 481 23.67 -15.61 8.67
N LYS A 482 22.79 -15.58 7.66
CA LYS A 482 22.94 -14.75 6.46
C LYS A 482 22.11 -13.47 6.57
N PRO A 483 22.53 -12.35 5.94
CA PRO A 483 21.71 -11.14 5.81
C PRO A 483 20.50 -11.42 4.92
N ALA A 484 19.54 -10.51 4.92
CA ALA A 484 18.43 -10.55 3.96
C ALA A 484 18.95 -10.34 2.54
N LEU A 485 18.68 -11.30 1.66
CA LEU A 485 19.08 -11.29 0.25
C LEU A 485 17.81 -11.26 -0.63
N LEU A 486 17.67 -10.19 -1.41
CA LEU A 486 16.48 -9.93 -2.21
C LEU A 486 16.54 -10.63 -3.58
N SER A 487 15.37 -10.98 -4.11
CA SER A 487 15.20 -11.30 -5.54
C SER A 487 15.18 -10.03 -6.39
N LEU A 488 15.31 -10.14 -7.71
CA LEU A 488 15.16 -8.99 -8.60
C LEU A 488 13.78 -8.30 -8.45
N ASP A 489 12.71 -9.08 -8.34
CA ASP A 489 11.36 -8.55 -8.12
C ASP A 489 11.24 -7.79 -6.77
N GLU A 490 11.89 -8.28 -5.71
CA GLU A 490 11.92 -7.56 -4.43
C GLU A 490 12.75 -6.28 -4.51
N VAL A 491 13.83 -6.27 -5.30
CA VAL A 491 14.62 -5.05 -5.58
C VAL A 491 13.78 -4.01 -6.31
N GLU A 492 13.11 -4.38 -7.39
CA GLU A 492 12.22 -3.48 -8.13
C GLU A 492 11.08 -2.97 -7.25
N THR A 493 10.47 -3.84 -6.44
CA THR A 493 9.41 -3.46 -5.49
C THR A 493 9.92 -2.44 -4.46
N LEU A 494 11.15 -2.56 -3.95
CA LEU A 494 11.73 -1.58 -3.02
C LEU A 494 11.86 -0.20 -3.68
N PHE A 495 12.37 -0.14 -4.90
CA PHE A 495 12.48 1.12 -5.65
C PHE A 495 11.11 1.70 -5.96
N HIS A 496 10.12 0.87 -6.33
CA HIS A 496 8.73 1.27 -6.54
C HIS A 496 8.15 1.98 -5.31
N GLU A 497 8.14 1.30 -4.18
CA GLU A 497 7.60 1.85 -2.93
C GLU A 497 8.37 3.10 -2.47
N PHE A 498 9.68 3.12 -2.71
CA PHE A 498 10.48 4.30 -2.43
C PHE A 498 10.11 5.48 -3.33
N GLY A 499 9.70 5.25 -4.58
CA GLY A 499 9.15 6.27 -5.47
C GLY A 499 7.89 6.92 -4.92
N HIS A 500 6.97 6.13 -4.35
CA HIS A 500 5.83 6.64 -3.61
C HIS A 500 6.25 7.46 -2.38
N ALA A 501 7.24 6.99 -1.62
CA ALA A 501 7.75 7.72 -0.45
C ALA A 501 8.36 9.06 -0.84
N LEU A 502 9.11 9.12 -1.94
CA LEU A 502 9.64 10.38 -2.47
C LEU A 502 8.53 11.34 -2.86
N SER A 503 7.45 10.86 -3.48
CA SER A 503 6.27 11.68 -3.81
C SER A 503 5.65 12.30 -2.54
N GLY A 504 5.50 11.52 -1.46
CA GLY A 504 5.01 12.03 -0.17
C GLY A 504 5.95 13.02 0.50
N LEU A 505 7.27 12.72 0.50
CA LEU A 505 8.28 13.55 1.14
C LEU A 505 8.48 14.90 0.41
N LEU A 506 8.43 14.91 -0.92
CA LEU A 506 8.73 16.10 -1.73
C LEU A 506 7.48 16.89 -2.11
N SER A 507 6.28 16.40 -1.77
CA SER A 507 5.03 17.14 -1.97
C SER A 507 5.01 18.40 -1.09
N GLN A 508 4.80 19.56 -1.69
CA GLN A 508 4.75 20.87 -1.00
C GLN A 508 3.39 21.54 -1.18
N ARG A 509 2.32 20.73 -1.20
CA ARG A 509 0.95 21.23 -1.33
C ARG A 509 0.54 22.07 -0.11
N SER A 510 -0.09 23.22 -0.35
CA SER A 510 -0.53 24.12 0.71
C SER A 510 -1.81 23.68 1.41
N TYR A 511 -2.55 22.71 0.82
CA TYR A 511 -3.86 22.24 1.27
C TYR A 511 -3.94 20.71 1.24
N ASP A 512 -4.72 20.13 2.16
CA ASP A 512 -4.83 18.68 2.31
C ASP A 512 -5.60 18.03 1.13
N ASN A 513 -6.64 18.70 0.61
CA ASN A 513 -7.45 18.19 -0.53
C ASN A 513 -6.83 18.50 -1.91
N LEU A 514 -5.51 18.44 -2.00
CA LEU A 514 -4.76 18.52 -3.25
C LEU A 514 -3.90 17.24 -3.39
N GLY A 515 -4.04 16.53 -4.49
CA GLY A 515 -3.29 15.29 -4.73
C GLY A 515 -3.20 14.97 -6.21
N LEU A 516 -2.42 13.95 -6.52
CA LEU A 516 -2.40 13.37 -7.87
C LEU A 516 -3.75 12.69 -8.16
N PRO A 517 -4.24 12.74 -9.40
CA PRO A 517 -5.33 11.88 -9.83
C PRO A 517 -5.04 10.41 -9.51
N ARG A 518 -6.08 9.62 -9.22
CA ARG A 518 -5.90 8.23 -8.79
C ARG A 518 -5.15 7.38 -9.80
N ASP A 519 -5.35 7.60 -11.07
CA ASP A 519 -4.66 6.92 -12.18
C ASP A 519 -3.26 7.48 -12.48
N GLY A 520 -2.84 8.55 -11.83
CA GLY A 520 -1.49 9.10 -11.88
C GLY A 520 -0.60 8.75 -10.68
N ILE A 521 -1.16 8.07 -9.67
CA ILE A 521 -0.46 7.83 -8.40
C ILE A 521 0.76 6.91 -8.54
N GLU A 522 0.75 6.03 -9.55
CA GLU A 522 1.85 5.09 -9.83
C GLU A 522 2.99 5.71 -10.67
N LEU A 523 2.83 6.93 -11.17
CA LEU A 523 3.88 7.56 -11.99
C LEU A 523 5.22 7.73 -11.25
N PRO A 524 5.27 8.25 -10.01
CA PRO A 524 6.53 8.37 -9.27
C PRO A 524 7.17 7.02 -8.94
N SER A 525 6.37 6.03 -8.59
CA SER A 525 6.85 4.69 -8.23
C SER A 525 7.43 3.95 -9.43
N GLN A 526 6.72 3.92 -10.56
CA GLN A 526 7.16 3.24 -11.78
C GLN A 526 8.37 3.92 -12.44
N ILE A 527 8.51 5.24 -12.30
CA ILE A 527 9.74 5.93 -12.75
C ILE A 527 10.95 5.44 -11.95
N MET A 528 10.80 5.23 -10.65
CA MET A 528 11.91 4.79 -9.79
C MET A 528 12.36 3.35 -10.10
N GLU A 529 11.48 2.46 -10.55
CA GLU A 529 11.82 1.10 -10.99
C GLU A 529 12.90 1.09 -12.08
N ASN A 530 12.89 2.08 -12.99
CA ASN A 530 13.87 2.17 -14.07
C ASN A 530 15.32 2.27 -13.55
N TRP A 531 15.49 2.81 -12.35
CA TRP A 531 16.83 2.94 -11.75
C TRP A 531 17.28 1.66 -11.06
N ALA A 532 16.37 0.81 -10.61
CA ALA A 532 16.70 -0.41 -9.89
C ALA A 532 17.68 -1.29 -10.67
N LEU A 533 17.41 -1.51 -11.94
CA LEU A 533 18.20 -2.39 -12.81
C LEU A 533 19.05 -1.63 -13.85
N HIS A 534 19.18 -0.29 -13.73
CA HIS A 534 20.07 0.47 -14.59
C HIS A 534 21.53 0.05 -14.35
N PRO A 535 22.33 -0.25 -15.40
CA PRO A 535 23.67 -0.82 -15.25
C PRO A 535 24.59 -0.02 -14.32
N ASP A 536 24.59 1.31 -14.40
CA ASP A 536 25.45 2.15 -13.57
C ASP A 536 25.01 2.17 -12.11
N VAL A 537 23.69 2.11 -11.87
CA VAL A 537 23.11 2.03 -10.53
C VAL A 537 23.40 0.66 -9.91
N LEU A 538 23.22 -0.43 -10.69
CA LEU A 538 23.58 -1.79 -10.25
C LEU A 538 25.05 -1.86 -9.80
N ARG A 539 25.99 -1.30 -10.57
CA ARG A 539 27.42 -1.26 -10.19
C ARG A 539 27.67 -0.53 -8.88
N SER A 540 26.84 0.43 -8.53
CA SER A 540 27.04 1.20 -7.30
C SER A 540 26.63 0.42 -6.05
N TYR A 541 25.50 -0.30 -6.05
CA TYR A 541 24.94 -0.91 -4.85
C TYR A 541 25.00 -2.44 -4.81
N ALA A 542 24.98 -3.12 -5.98
CA ALA A 542 24.94 -4.57 -6.03
C ALA A 542 26.31 -5.16 -5.72
N ARG A 543 26.50 -5.58 -4.46
CA ARG A 543 27.77 -6.13 -3.94
C ARG A 543 27.52 -7.45 -3.25
N HIS A 544 28.39 -8.42 -3.52
CA HIS A 544 28.32 -9.74 -2.91
C HIS A 544 28.41 -9.65 -1.39
N TYR A 545 27.44 -10.18 -0.68
CA TYR A 545 27.26 -9.98 0.77
C TYR A 545 28.42 -10.48 1.63
N ALA A 546 29.16 -11.51 1.18
CA ALA A 546 30.28 -12.11 1.92
C ALA A 546 31.64 -11.52 1.52
N THR A 547 31.88 -11.18 0.23
CA THR A 547 33.17 -10.69 -0.26
C THR A 547 33.23 -9.17 -0.43
N GLY A 548 32.09 -8.51 -0.56
CA GLY A 548 32.01 -7.08 -0.87
C GLY A 548 32.29 -6.73 -2.33
N GLU A 549 32.59 -7.71 -3.17
CA GLU A 549 32.88 -7.52 -4.59
C GLU A 549 31.63 -7.02 -5.34
N PRO A 550 31.78 -6.08 -6.29
CA PRO A 550 30.65 -5.62 -7.09
C PRO A 550 30.15 -6.74 -8.01
N ILE A 551 28.88 -6.65 -8.38
CA ILE A 551 28.27 -7.55 -9.34
C ILE A 551 29.07 -7.53 -10.67
N PRO A 552 29.44 -8.69 -11.25
CA PRO A 552 30.18 -8.75 -12.53
C PRO A 552 29.37 -8.15 -13.68
N ASP A 553 30.03 -7.39 -14.57
CA ASP A 553 29.38 -6.82 -15.77
C ASP A 553 28.68 -7.88 -16.63
N ALA A 554 29.21 -9.10 -16.69
CA ALA A 554 28.57 -10.20 -17.39
C ALA A 554 27.19 -10.54 -16.83
N LEU A 555 26.98 -10.47 -15.50
CA LEU A 555 25.67 -10.66 -14.87
C LEU A 555 24.75 -9.47 -15.13
N ILE A 556 25.26 -8.24 -15.07
CA ILE A 556 24.48 -7.03 -15.42
C ILE A 556 23.94 -7.14 -16.84
N GLN A 557 24.78 -7.55 -17.81
CA GLN A 557 24.34 -7.73 -19.19
C GLN A 557 23.28 -8.84 -19.35
N LYS A 558 23.36 -9.91 -18.57
CA LYS A 558 22.33 -10.95 -18.55
C LYS A 558 21.00 -10.41 -18.00
N ILE A 559 21.02 -9.64 -16.91
CA ILE A 559 19.84 -8.95 -16.35
C ILE A 559 19.20 -8.06 -17.42
N VAL A 560 19.96 -7.19 -18.06
CA VAL A 560 19.46 -6.27 -19.10
C VAL A 560 18.84 -7.03 -20.29
N ARG A 561 19.49 -8.10 -20.76
CA ARG A 561 18.97 -8.91 -21.87
C ARG A 561 17.69 -9.66 -21.50
N SER A 562 17.56 -10.12 -20.26
CA SER A 562 16.38 -10.82 -19.78
C SER A 562 15.23 -9.88 -19.37
N GLY A 563 15.39 -8.57 -19.42
CA GLY A 563 14.42 -7.58 -18.95
C GLY A 563 13.06 -7.59 -19.67
N LYS A 564 12.96 -8.28 -20.80
CA LYS A 564 11.69 -8.50 -21.52
C LYS A 564 11.21 -9.96 -21.46
N PHE A 565 11.90 -10.80 -20.71
CA PHE A 565 11.52 -12.19 -20.56
C PHE A 565 10.18 -12.30 -19.82
N ASN A 566 9.33 -13.21 -20.25
CA ASN A 566 8.02 -13.48 -19.66
C ASN A 566 7.06 -12.25 -19.66
N GLN A 567 7.33 -11.25 -20.51
CA GLN A 567 6.53 -10.03 -20.58
C GLN A 567 5.10 -10.29 -21.06
N GLY A 568 4.90 -11.29 -21.94
CA GLY A 568 3.57 -11.72 -22.38
C GLY A 568 2.73 -12.21 -21.22
N PHE A 569 3.26 -13.10 -20.40
CA PHE A 569 2.60 -13.61 -19.19
C PHE A 569 2.23 -12.48 -18.22
N ILE A 570 3.22 -11.66 -17.84
CA ILE A 570 3.03 -10.56 -16.88
C ILE A 570 1.93 -9.60 -17.36
N THR A 571 1.95 -9.26 -18.65
CA THR A 571 0.96 -8.33 -19.22
C THR A 571 -0.43 -8.98 -19.31
N VAL A 572 -0.52 -10.24 -19.74
CA VAL A 572 -1.81 -10.96 -19.86
C VAL A 572 -2.46 -11.18 -18.49
N GLU A 573 -1.72 -11.65 -17.48
CA GLU A 573 -2.29 -11.84 -16.14
C GLU A 573 -2.80 -10.53 -15.53
N TYR A 574 -2.08 -9.41 -15.77
CA TYR A 574 -2.44 -8.09 -15.27
C TYR A 574 -3.67 -7.54 -16.01
N LEU A 575 -3.66 -7.53 -17.35
CA LEU A 575 -4.77 -7.03 -18.15
C LEU A 575 -6.05 -7.86 -17.96
N ALA A 576 -5.94 -9.16 -17.71
CA ALA A 576 -7.08 -9.99 -17.37
C ALA A 576 -7.77 -9.51 -16.09
N ALA A 577 -6.99 -9.10 -15.09
CA ALA A 577 -7.52 -8.52 -13.86
C ALA A 577 -8.14 -7.13 -14.10
N SER A 578 -7.51 -6.26 -14.91
CA SER A 578 -8.05 -4.95 -15.26
C SER A 578 -9.36 -5.04 -16.04
N LEU A 579 -9.45 -5.96 -16.99
CA LEU A 579 -10.69 -6.20 -17.76
C LEU A 579 -11.80 -6.80 -16.88
N LEU A 580 -11.46 -7.67 -15.95
CA LEU A 580 -12.41 -8.20 -14.95
C LEU A 580 -12.92 -7.10 -14.02
N ASP A 581 -12.05 -6.21 -13.56
CA ASP A 581 -12.42 -5.04 -12.77
C ASP A 581 -13.41 -4.16 -13.53
N LEU A 582 -13.09 -3.84 -14.77
CA LEU A 582 -13.94 -2.97 -15.59
C LEU A 582 -15.29 -3.62 -15.89
N ASP A 583 -15.34 -4.93 -16.16
CA ASP A 583 -16.60 -5.67 -16.36
C ASP A 583 -17.48 -5.62 -15.11
N TRP A 584 -16.92 -5.82 -13.91
CA TRP A 584 -17.67 -5.67 -12.65
C TRP A 584 -18.27 -4.27 -12.48
N HIS A 585 -17.55 -3.23 -12.88
CA HIS A 585 -17.90 -1.86 -12.56
C HIS A 585 -18.62 -1.11 -13.70
N THR A 586 -18.77 -1.77 -14.87
CA THR A 586 -19.65 -1.33 -15.96
C THR A 586 -21.03 -1.98 -15.93
N LEU A 587 -21.34 -2.82 -14.94
CA LEU A 587 -22.69 -3.32 -14.71
C LEU A 587 -23.64 -2.14 -14.50
N ALA A 588 -24.81 -2.21 -15.15
CA ALA A 588 -25.84 -1.16 -15.11
C ALA A 588 -27.04 -1.53 -14.21
N ASP A 589 -27.13 -2.77 -13.76
CA ASP A 589 -28.20 -3.26 -12.88
C ASP A 589 -27.64 -3.86 -11.58
N THR A 590 -28.47 -3.92 -10.55
CA THR A 590 -28.12 -4.39 -9.21
C THR A 590 -28.31 -5.89 -8.99
N THR A 591 -28.55 -6.65 -10.06
CA THR A 591 -28.72 -8.11 -9.97
C THR A 591 -27.43 -8.76 -9.46
N LEU A 592 -27.54 -9.56 -8.41
CA LEU A 592 -26.40 -10.31 -7.88
C LEU A 592 -25.90 -11.33 -8.91
N ARG A 593 -24.61 -11.27 -9.22
CA ARG A 593 -23.96 -12.20 -10.12
C ARG A 593 -23.34 -13.36 -9.34
N ALA A 594 -23.40 -14.56 -9.89
CA ALA A 594 -22.60 -15.67 -9.37
C ALA A 594 -21.11 -15.42 -9.74
N THR A 595 -20.30 -15.11 -8.74
CA THR A 595 -18.93 -14.57 -8.93
C THR A 595 -18.08 -15.40 -9.87
N ASN A 596 -17.99 -16.73 -9.68
CA ASN A 596 -17.19 -17.59 -10.54
C ASN A 596 -17.73 -17.69 -11.98
N ALA A 597 -19.06 -17.69 -12.15
CA ALA A 597 -19.67 -17.68 -13.49
C ALA A 597 -19.45 -16.34 -14.21
N PHE A 598 -19.47 -15.23 -13.47
CA PHE A 598 -19.16 -13.90 -14.00
C PHE A 598 -17.69 -13.81 -14.46
N GLU A 599 -16.75 -14.26 -13.64
CA GLU A 599 -15.33 -14.36 -14.02
C GLU A 599 -15.15 -15.19 -15.30
N GLN A 600 -15.77 -16.38 -15.36
CA GLN A 600 -15.65 -17.25 -16.53
C GLN A 600 -16.21 -16.59 -17.79
N THR A 601 -17.29 -15.82 -17.67
CA THR A 601 -17.86 -15.05 -18.81
C THR A 601 -16.86 -14.00 -19.31
N THR A 602 -16.25 -13.25 -18.40
CA THR A 602 -15.19 -12.28 -18.74
C THR A 602 -14.01 -12.97 -19.42
N PHE A 603 -13.45 -14.02 -18.81
CA PHE A 603 -12.26 -14.71 -19.31
C PHE A 603 -12.51 -15.40 -20.66
N ASN A 604 -13.71 -15.95 -20.88
CA ASN A 604 -14.12 -16.47 -22.18
C ASN A 604 -14.21 -15.37 -23.24
N ARG A 605 -14.79 -14.22 -22.91
CA ARG A 605 -14.92 -13.06 -23.81
C ARG A 605 -13.56 -12.57 -24.28
N ILE A 606 -12.58 -12.47 -23.38
CA ILE A 606 -11.22 -12.04 -23.71
C ILE A 606 -10.33 -13.18 -24.23
N ARG A 607 -10.84 -14.39 -24.33
CA ARG A 607 -10.09 -15.58 -24.77
C ARG A 607 -8.82 -15.82 -23.96
N LEU A 608 -8.89 -15.66 -22.64
CA LEU A 608 -7.78 -15.94 -21.72
C LEU A 608 -7.35 -17.40 -21.88
N MET A 609 -6.07 -17.62 -22.13
CA MET A 609 -5.51 -18.96 -22.29
C MET A 609 -5.51 -19.73 -20.95
N PRO A 610 -5.76 -21.06 -20.96
CA PRO A 610 -5.95 -21.83 -19.72
C PRO A 610 -4.68 -21.97 -18.87
N GLU A 611 -3.51 -21.74 -19.44
CA GLU A 611 -2.23 -21.79 -18.76
C GLU A 611 -1.94 -20.52 -17.94
N ILE A 612 -2.74 -19.45 -18.09
CA ILE A 612 -2.62 -18.21 -17.34
C ILE A 612 -3.90 -17.98 -16.53
N VAL A 613 -3.77 -17.87 -15.23
CA VAL A 613 -4.83 -17.39 -14.34
C VAL A 613 -4.66 -15.88 -14.18
N SER A 614 -5.78 -15.14 -14.17
CA SER A 614 -5.76 -13.70 -13.89
C SER A 614 -4.98 -13.42 -12.59
N ARG A 615 -4.17 -12.37 -12.59
CA ARG A 615 -3.38 -11.94 -11.41
C ARG A 615 -4.23 -11.83 -10.15
N TYR A 616 -5.46 -11.38 -10.32
CA TYR A 616 -6.46 -11.33 -9.26
C TYR A 616 -7.77 -11.93 -9.75
N ARG A 617 -8.32 -12.89 -9.01
CA ARG A 617 -9.69 -13.34 -9.13
C ARG A 617 -10.56 -12.55 -8.15
N SER A 618 -11.84 -12.40 -8.43
CA SER A 618 -12.77 -11.59 -7.63
C SER A 618 -12.72 -11.90 -6.13
N PRO A 619 -12.64 -13.17 -5.66
CA PRO A 619 -12.68 -13.49 -4.24
C PRO A 619 -11.47 -12.99 -3.44
N TYR A 620 -10.33 -12.68 -4.11
CA TYR A 620 -9.14 -12.13 -3.46
C TYR A 620 -8.65 -10.81 -4.07
N PHE A 621 -9.47 -10.13 -4.87
CA PHE A 621 -9.12 -8.86 -5.50
C PHE A 621 -9.36 -7.69 -4.54
N ALA A 622 -8.55 -7.63 -3.47
CA ALA A 622 -8.65 -6.60 -2.44
C ALA A 622 -8.52 -5.18 -2.99
N HIS A 623 -7.70 -4.98 -4.04
CA HIS A 623 -7.47 -3.68 -4.67
C HIS A 623 -8.78 -3.01 -5.10
N ILE A 624 -9.70 -3.77 -5.66
CA ILE A 624 -10.98 -3.24 -6.16
C ILE A 624 -12.14 -3.38 -5.16
N PHE A 625 -12.18 -4.41 -4.31
CA PHE A 625 -13.31 -4.64 -3.39
C PHE A 625 -13.12 -4.06 -1.98
N SER A 626 -11.88 -3.90 -1.53
CA SER A 626 -11.58 -3.27 -0.22
C SER A 626 -10.63 -2.08 -0.31
N GLY A 627 -9.92 -1.93 -1.44
CA GLY A 627 -9.08 -0.77 -1.74
C GLY A 627 -9.78 0.30 -2.58
N GLY A 628 -9.01 1.27 -3.06
CA GLY A 628 -9.51 2.42 -3.82
C GLY A 628 -9.23 2.34 -5.33
N TYR A 629 -8.93 1.15 -5.90
CA TYR A 629 -8.52 1.00 -7.30
C TYR A 629 -9.63 0.51 -8.25
N SER A 630 -10.89 0.47 -7.81
CA SER A 630 -12.00 0.00 -8.66
C SER A 630 -12.15 0.82 -9.95
N ALA A 631 -12.44 0.16 -11.07
CA ALA A 631 -12.47 0.73 -12.41
C ALA A 631 -11.12 1.37 -12.81
N GLY A 632 -10.03 0.74 -12.37
CA GLY A 632 -8.67 1.11 -12.73
C GLY A 632 -8.21 0.54 -14.09
N TYR A 633 -7.05 0.99 -14.57
CA TYR A 633 -6.44 0.55 -15.83
C TYR A 633 -4.93 0.71 -15.85
#